data_df8a4c1d2c564f02b290e1afb8e552c7
#
_entry.id   df8a4c1d2c564f02b290e1afb8e552c7
#
_cell.length_a   1.000
_cell.length_b   1.000
_cell.length_c   1.000
_cell.angle_alpha   90.00
_cell.angle_beta   90.00
_cell.angle_gamma   90.00
#
_symmetry.space_group_name_H-M   'P 1'
#
loop_
_entity.id
_entity.type
_entity.pdbx_description
1 polymer ?
#
loop_
_entity_poly.entity_id
_entity_poly.type
_entity_poly.pdbx_seq_one_letter_code
_entity_poly.pdbx_strand_id
1 'polypeptide(L)'
;MQFLEDNYLPDLQANIVAEHHIDPLHFRDTLNSYLGSAFSVEPILRQSAWFRPHNRSEDIDNLYLVGAGTHPGAGLPGVLSSSKIAEDLIVNAD
;
A
#
# COMPACT_ATOMS: atom_id res chain seq x y z
N MET A 1 0.16 7.54 -23.29
CA MET A 1 -0.66 7.02 -24.42
C MET A 1 0.16 6.85 -25.69
N GLN A 2 0.91 7.86 -26.15
CA GLN A 2 1.70 7.81 -27.40
C GLN A 2 2.55 6.53 -27.51
N PHE A 3 3.30 6.18 -26.47
CA PHE A 3 4.14 4.97 -26.49
C PHE A 3 3.35 3.68 -26.78
N LEU A 4 2.13 3.57 -26.24
CA LEU A 4 1.26 2.40 -26.49
C LEU A 4 0.73 2.41 -27.92
N GLU A 5 0.38 3.58 -28.45
CA GLU A 5 -0.09 3.73 -29.81
C GLU A 5 0.99 3.36 -30.82
N ASP A 6 2.20 3.89 -30.64
CA ASP A 6 3.34 3.66 -31.55
C ASP A 6 3.82 2.20 -31.58
N ASN A 7 3.66 1.45 -30.49
CA ASN A 7 4.27 0.13 -30.36
C ASN A 7 3.26 -1.04 -30.34
N TYR A 8 2.01 -0.80 -29.93
CA TYR A 8 1.08 -1.91 -29.64
C TYR A 8 -0.36 -1.74 -30.16
N LEU A 9 -0.86 -0.52 -30.19
CA LEU A 9 -2.29 -0.27 -30.42
C LEU A 9 -2.48 0.92 -31.39
N PRO A 10 -2.34 0.71 -32.71
CA PRO A 10 -2.55 1.77 -33.70
C PRO A 10 -3.89 2.48 -33.48
N ASP A 11 -3.89 3.80 -33.66
CA ASP A 11 -5.08 4.69 -33.52
C ASP A 11 -5.71 4.66 -32.10
N LEU A 12 -4.93 4.29 -31.08
CA LEU A 12 -5.42 4.22 -29.69
C LEU A 12 -6.04 5.54 -29.25
N GLN A 13 -5.32 6.65 -29.43
CA GLN A 13 -5.77 7.96 -28.93
C GLN A 13 -7.05 8.45 -29.60
N ALA A 14 -7.23 8.15 -30.89
CA ALA A 14 -8.44 8.49 -31.63
C ALA A 14 -9.68 7.68 -31.20
N ASN A 15 -9.47 6.52 -30.59
CA ASN A 15 -10.52 5.60 -30.17
C ASN A 15 -10.80 5.61 -28.66
N ILE A 16 -10.10 6.43 -27.87
CA ILE A 16 -10.38 6.60 -26.44
C ILE A 16 -11.67 7.41 -26.27
N VAL A 17 -12.67 6.80 -25.68
CA VAL A 17 -13.96 7.45 -25.38
C VAL A 17 -14.03 7.99 -23.95
N ALA A 18 -13.22 7.47 -23.05
CA ALA A 18 -13.08 7.95 -21.68
C ALA A 18 -11.69 7.61 -21.13
N GLU A 19 -11.12 8.51 -20.35
CA GLU A 19 -9.85 8.30 -19.66
C GLU A 19 -9.96 8.74 -18.21
N HIS A 20 -9.45 7.92 -17.31
CA HIS A 20 -9.26 8.27 -15.90
C HIS A 20 -7.93 7.73 -15.42
N HIS A 21 -7.17 8.54 -14.71
CA HIS A 21 -5.91 8.11 -14.11
C HIS A 21 -5.80 8.60 -12.67
N ILE A 22 -5.07 7.86 -11.87
CA ILE A 22 -4.71 8.22 -10.50
C ILE A 22 -3.18 8.25 -10.45
N ASP A 23 -2.65 9.36 -9.99
CA ASP A 23 -1.23 9.61 -9.90
C ASP A 23 -0.76 9.77 -8.44
N PRO A 24 0.54 9.90 -8.17
CA PRO A 24 1.05 10.14 -6.83
C PRO A 24 0.51 11.41 -6.17
N LEU A 25 0.12 12.43 -6.94
CA LEU A 25 -0.45 13.66 -6.40
C LEU A 25 -1.83 13.39 -5.80
N HIS A 26 -2.65 12.57 -6.46
CA HIS A 26 -3.94 12.14 -5.91
C HIS A 26 -3.76 11.43 -4.55
N PHE A 27 -2.81 10.50 -4.44
CA PHE A 27 -2.55 9.82 -3.16
C PHE A 27 -2.08 10.79 -2.07
N ARG A 28 -1.25 11.78 -2.42
CA ARG A 28 -0.81 12.80 -1.48
C ARG A 28 -1.95 13.73 -1.05
N ASP A 29 -2.67 14.30 -2.01
CA ASP A 29 -3.56 15.44 -1.78
C ASP A 29 -4.96 15.00 -1.34
N THR A 30 -5.41 13.82 -1.78
CA THR A 30 -6.74 13.30 -1.45
C THR A 30 -6.70 12.30 -0.30
N LEU A 31 -5.70 11.42 -0.27
CA LEU A 31 -5.58 10.37 0.71
C LEU A 31 -4.54 10.65 1.80
N ASN A 32 -3.91 11.82 1.77
CA ASN A 32 -2.89 12.26 2.73
C ASN A 32 -1.72 11.27 2.89
N SER A 33 -1.37 10.58 1.80
CA SER A 33 -0.30 9.60 1.80
C SER A 33 1.07 10.28 1.74
N TYR A 34 2.00 9.85 2.58
CA TYR A 34 3.35 10.38 2.60
C TYR A 34 4.02 10.26 1.23
N LEU A 35 4.47 11.40 0.68
CA LEU A 35 5.08 11.53 -0.66
C LEU A 35 4.26 10.92 -1.81
N GLY A 36 2.95 10.76 -1.65
CA GLY A 36 2.09 10.17 -2.69
C GLY A 36 2.21 8.65 -2.83
N SER A 37 2.69 7.96 -1.78
CA SER A 37 2.80 6.51 -1.78
C SER A 37 1.42 5.85 -1.80
N ALA A 38 1.17 5.00 -2.80
CA ALA A 38 -0.10 4.27 -2.92
C ALA A 38 -0.19 3.07 -1.98
N PHE A 39 0.91 2.37 -1.75
CA PHE A 39 0.95 1.06 -1.07
C PHE A 39 1.98 1.00 0.06
N SER A 40 2.33 2.16 0.65
CA SER A 40 3.35 2.27 1.69
C SER A 40 4.76 1.97 1.14
N VAL A 41 5.62 1.31 1.92
CA VAL A 41 7.00 1.02 1.52
C VAL A 41 7.08 -0.01 0.39
N GLU A 42 8.09 0.13 -0.46
CA GLU A 42 8.36 -0.77 -1.57
C GLU A 42 8.54 -2.23 -1.10
N PRO A 43 7.98 -3.23 -1.81
CA PRO A 43 8.07 -4.64 -1.40
C PRO A 43 9.40 -5.30 -1.82
N ILE A 44 10.51 -4.65 -1.51
CA ILE A 44 11.84 -5.27 -1.61
C ILE A 44 12.12 -6.15 -0.39
N LEU A 45 13.07 -7.09 -0.52
CA LEU A 45 13.34 -8.09 0.52
C LEU A 45 13.50 -7.50 1.92
N ARG A 46 14.27 -6.41 2.04
CA ARG A 46 14.55 -5.72 3.33
C ARG A 46 13.39 -4.90 3.88
N GLN A 47 12.28 -4.79 3.15
CA GLN A 47 11.07 -4.04 3.51
C GLN A 47 9.81 -4.89 3.37
N SER A 48 9.96 -6.21 3.38
CA SER A 48 8.86 -7.15 3.20
C SER A 48 8.72 -8.08 4.40
N ALA A 49 7.52 -8.59 4.60
CA ALA A 49 7.19 -9.55 5.64
C ALA A 49 7.73 -9.13 7.02
N TRP A 50 8.66 -9.88 7.57
CA TRP A 50 9.24 -9.64 8.88
C TRP A 50 9.95 -8.28 9.02
N PHE A 51 10.51 -7.74 7.95
CA PHE A 51 11.25 -6.48 7.98
C PHE A 51 10.35 -5.24 7.90
N ARG A 52 9.03 -5.40 7.86
CA ARG A 52 8.09 -4.30 8.03
C ARG A 52 7.91 -3.95 9.51
N PRO A 53 7.48 -2.72 9.82
CA PRO A 53 7.10 -2.37 11.18
C PRO A 53 6.18 -3.44 11.78
N HIS A 54 6.48 -3.88 13.00
CA HIS A 54 5.69 -4.89 13.68
C HIS A 54 4.31 -4.35 14.08
N ASN A 55 3.37 -5.25 14.29
CA ASN A 55 1.99 -4.88 14.65
C ASN A 55 1.86 -4.33 16.08
N ARG A 56 2.86 -4.56 16.94
CA ARG A 56 3.03 -3.84 18.22
C ARG A 56 4.26 -2.96 18.13
N SER A 57 4.13 -1.70 18.51
CA SER A 57 5.26 -0.76 18.55
C SER A 57 6.32 -1.22 19.54
N GLU A 58 7.58 -1.11 19.16
CA GLU A 58 8.73 -1.38 20.01
C GLU A 58 9.15 -0.15 20.83
N ASP A 59 8.73 1.03 20.39
CA ASP A 59 9.13 2.32 20.97
C ASP A 59 8.04 2.96 21.84
N ILE A 60 6.76 2.62 21.61
CA ILE A 60 5.63 3.27 22.28
C ILE A 60 4.70 2.20 22.86
N ASP A 61 4.53 2.25 24.17
CA ASP A 61 3.63 1.34 24.88
C ASP A 61 2.17 1.50 24.42
N ASN A 62 1.47 0.37 24.30
CA ASN A 62 0.06 0.29 23.89
C ASN A 62 -0.26 0.87 22.50
N LEU A 63 0.76 1.07 21.65
CA LEU A 63 0.55 1.42 20.25
C LEU A 63 0.58 0.17 19.37
N TYR A 64 -0.49 -0.02 18.60
CA TYR A 64 -0.63 -1.12 17.64
C TYR A 64 -0.78 -0.56 16.22
N LEU A 65 -0.15 -1.22 15.27
CA LEU A 65 -0.08 -0.82 13.87
C LEU A 65 -0.72 -1.89 12.99
N VAL A 66 -1.57 -1.46 12.06
CA VAL A 66 -2.24 -2.35 11.11
C VAL A 66 -2.22 -1.77 9.71
N GLY A 67 -2.34 -2.61 8.70
CA GLY A 67 -2.48 -2.18 7.32
C GLY A 67 -1.31 -2.56 6.42
N ALA A 68 -1.28 -1.99 5.21
CA ALA A 68 -0.33 -2.34 4.17
C ALA A 68 1.14 -2.01 4.51
N GLY A 69 1.36 -1.04 5.40
CA GLY A 69 2.70 -0.60 5.83
C GLY A 69 3.33 -1.47 6.91
N THR A 70 2.59 -2.40 7.51
CA THR A 70 3.03 -3.22 8.64
C THR A 70 3.23 -4.68 8.24
N HIS A 71 3.76 -5.50 9.15
CA HIS A 71 3.78 -6.95 9.00
C HIS A 71 2.35 -7.51 8.87
N PRO A 72 2.05 -8.48 8.00
CA PRO A 72 2.97 -9.14 7.05
C PRO A 72 3.14 -8.40 5.72
N GLY A 73 2.37 -7.36 5.41
CA GLY A 73 2.59 -6.55 4.23
C GLY A 73 1.34 -6.16 3.44
N ALA A 74 1.57 -5.67 2.23
CA ALA A 74 0.54 -5.17 1.33
C ALA A 74 -0.30 -6.28 0.69
N GLY A 75 -1.42 -5.86 0.09
CA GLY A 75 -2.43 -6.75 -0.50
C GLY A 75 -3.54 -7.11 0.49
N LEU A 76 -4.74 -7.38 0.00
CA LEU A 76 -5.90 -7.65 0.84
C LEU A 76 -5.67 -8.75 1.88
N PRO A 77 -5.09 -9.93 1.54
CA PRO A 77 -4.79 -10.95 2.54
C PRO A 77 -3.81 -10.47 3.60
N GLY A 78 -2.76 -9.73 3.21
CA GLY A 78 -1.76 -9.20 4.13
C GLY A 78 -2.35 -8.18 5.11
N VAL A 79 -3.15 -7.24 4.60
CA VAL A 79 -3.81 -6.21 5.41
C VAL A 79 -4.79 -6.85 6.42
N LEU A 80 -5.60 -7.82 5.99
CA LEU A 80 -6.51 -8.54 6.89
C LEU A 80 -5.75 -9.36 7.94
N SER A 81 -4.63 -9.99 7.54
CA SER A 81 -3.78 -10.71 8.49
C SER A 81 -3.14 -9.79 9.52
N SER A 82 -2.74 -8.58 9.14
CA SER A 82 -2.19 -7.59 10.08
C SER A 82 -3.20 -7.21 11.17
N SER A 83 -4.48 -7.08 10.79
CA SER A 83 -5.57 -6.79 11.76
C SER A 83 -5.79 -7.95 12.72
N LYS A 84 -5.74 -9.18 12.23
CA LYS A 84 -5.89 -10.38 13.09
C LYS A 84 -4.71 -10.51 14.06
N ILE A 85 -3.48 -10.25 13.61
CA ILE A 85 -2.31 -10.26 14.48
C ILE A 85 -2.44 -9.18 15.57
N ALA A 86 -2.86 -7.97 15.22
CA ALA A 86 -3.05 -6.90 16.18
C ALA A 86 -4.15 -7.23 17.20
N GLU A 87 -5.27 -7.82 16.76
CA GLU A 87 -6.32 -8.32 17.65
C GLU A 87 -5.76 -9.30 18.67
N ASP A 88 -5.03 -10.33 18.21
CA ASP A 88 -4.44 -11.34 19.07
C ASP A 88 -3.44 -10.73 20.07
N LEU A 89 -2.65 -9.73 19.64
CA LEU A 89 -1.72 -9.02 20.52
C LEU A 89 -2.43 -8.15 21.58
N ILE A 90 -3.58 -7.55 21.26
CA ILE A 90 -4.35 -6.73 22.18
C ILE A 90 -5.08 -7.62 23.22
N VAL A 91 -5.73 -8.69 22.73
CA VAL A 91 -6.51 -9.58 23.60
C VAL A 91 -5.61 -10.35 24.59
N ASN A 92 -4.39 -10.68 24.18
CA ASN A 92 -3.44 -11.42 25.01
C ASN A 92 -2.33 -10.51 25.61
N ALA A 93 -2.58 -9.20 25.69
CA ALA A 93 -1.64 -8.23 26.25
C ALA A 93 -1.76 -8.15 27.80
N ASP A 94 -1.51 -9.27 28.49
CA ASP A 94 -1.40 -9.32 29.97
C ASP A 94 0.08 -9.24 30.41
#